data_7d3199ae6ff1b68ecfbeb0b473def86f
#
_entry.id   7d3199ae6ff1b68ecfbeb0b473def86f
#
_cell.length_a   1.000
_cell.length_b   1.000
_cell.length_c   1.000
_cell.angle_alpha   90.00
_cell.angle_beta   90.00
_cell.angle_gamma   90.00
#
_symmetry.space_group_name_H-M   'P 1'
#
loop_
_entity.id
_entity.type
_entity.pdbx_description
1 polymer ?
#
loop_
_entity_poly.entity_id
_entity_poly.type
_entity_poly.pdbx_seq_one_letter_code
_entity_poly.pdbx_strand_id
1 'polypeptide(L)'
;MAEDVTVSEETLTSALTLLVNVSKVLLQTAKQDAEDSLETFVPDKITTLLGLMAAGTDFYKSLGVKKKSEAEDLWQKSYHHAAVREQVEELLQLESEWDSFLESVDRGLQTPYGQLAGGQIADSLSPDTAFTDGRSGKSVTLGQFLGQGQKLLLVLIRHFG
;
A
#
# COMPACT_ATOMS: atom_id res chain seq x y z
N MET A 1 16.79 33.28 7.70
CA MET A 1 17.78 32.46 6.98
C MET A 1 17.33 31.02 7.08
N ALA A 2 16.79 30.48 6.01
CA ALA A 2 16.62 29.05 5.92
C ALA A 2 18.03 28.46 5.78
N GLU A 3 18.52 27.80 6.81
CA GLU A 3 19.62 26.87 6.65
C GLU A 3 19.15 25.84 5.64
N ASP A 4 19.68 25.89 4.46
CA ASP A 4 19.59 24.84 3.47
C ASP A 4 20.34 23.65 4.10
N VAL A 5 19.60 22.83 4.84
CA VAL A 5 20.13 21.58 5.40
C VAL A 5 20.35 20.67 4.20
N THR A 6 21.47 20.87 3.55
CA THR A 6 21.95 19.95 2.52
C THR A 6 22.23 18.62 3.21
N VAL A 7 21.31 17.68 3.01
CA VAL A 7 21.53 16.29 3.43
C VAL A 7 22.80 15.82 2.75
N SER A 8 23.79 15.37 3.55
CA SER A 8 25.05 14.91 2.98
C SER A 8 24.79 13.65 2.14
N GLU A 9 25.55 13.49 1.05
CA GLU A 9 25.45 12.32 0.18
C GLU A 9 25.68 11.02 0.93
N GLU A 10 26.51 11.06 1.97
CA GLU A 10 26.78 9.96 2.87
C GLU A 10 25.55 9.58 3.71
N THR A 11 24.84 10.57 4.25
CA THR A 11 23.58 10.37 4.97
C THR A 11 22.50 9.82 4.03
N LEU A 12 22.39 10.36 2.83
CA LEU A 12 21.44 9.89 1.83
C LEU A 12 21.72 8.44 1.41
N THR A 13 22.98 8.11 1.12
CA THR A 13 23.39 6.75 0.78
C THR A 13 23.10 5.77 1.90
N SER A 14 23.43 6.12 3.14
CA SER A 14 23.20 5.29 4.32
C SER A 14 21.71 5.05 4.55
N ALA A 15 20.87 6.08 4.43
CA ALA A 15 19.42 6.00 4.57
C ALA A 15 18.79 5.12 3.47
N LEU A 16 19.21 5.29 2.23
CA LEU A 16 18.76 4.46 1.10
C LEU A 16 19.18 3.00 1.28
N THR A 17 20.42 2.74 1.66
CA THR A 17 20.94 1.38 1.90
C THR A 17 20.13 0.67 2.98
N LEU A 18 19.82 1.35 4.08
CA LEU A 18 19.01 0.80 5.15
C LEU A 18 17.60 0.48 4.67
N LEU A 19 16.96 1.41 3.98
CA LEU A 19 15.61 1.20 3.43
C LEU A 19 15.57 0.01 2.46
N VAL A 20 16.51 -0.07 1.54
CA VAL A 20 16.63 -1.17 0.57
C VAL A 20 16.81 -2.51 1.30
N ASN A 21 17.71 -2.58 2.26
CA ASN A 21 17.99 -3.83 2.99
C ASN A 21 16.77 -4.30 3.79
N VAL A 22 16.14 -3.42 4.54
CA VAL A 22 14.92 -3.74 5.31
C VAL A 22 13.80 -4.19 4.37
N SER A 23 13.60 -3.47 3.28
CA SER A 23 12.56 -3.81 2.29
C SER A 23 12.80 -5.15 1.61
N LYS A 24 14.05 -5.50 1.31
CA LYS A 24 14.43 -6.82 0.76
C LYS A 24 14.08 -7.95 1.74
N VAL A 25 14.42 -7.80 3.00
CA VAL A 25 14.13 -8.80 4.04
C VAL A 25 12.61 -8.97 4.20
N LEU A 26 11.88 -7.88 4.28
CA LEU A 26 10.41 -7.90 4.41
C LEU A 26 9.76 -8.58 3.19
N LEU A 27 10.19 -8.23 1.99
CA LEU A 27 9.67 -8.84 0.75
C LEU A 27 9.97 -10.33 0.69
N GLN A 28 11.16 -10.75 1.05
CA GLN A 28 11.55 -12.16 1.04
C GLN A 28 10.76 -12.95 2.07
N THR A 29 10.56 -12.41 3.27
CA THR A 29 9.72 -13.01 4.31
C THR A 29 8.29 -13.14 3.84
N ALA A 30 7.72 -12.08 3.26
CA ALA A 30 6.37 -12.09 2.74
C ALA A 30 6.17 -13.10 1.60
N LYS A 31 7.13 -13.22 0.68
CA LYS A 31 7.12 -14.24 -0.39
C LYS A 31 7.11 -15.65 0.20
N GLN A 32 7.94 -15.91 1.19
CA GLN A 32 8.02 -17.21 1.84
C GLN A 32 6.75 -17.56 2.60
N ASP A 33 6.20 -16.62 3.36
CA ASP A 33 4.93 -16.81 4.07
C ASP A 33 3.77 -17.09 3.08
N ALA A 34 3.74 -16.42 1.93
CA ALA A 34 2.73 -16.63 0.91
C ALA A 34 2.90 -17.97 0.17
N GLU A 35 4.14 -18.44 -0.02
CA GLU A 35 4.42 -19.76 -0.59
C GLU A 35 4.00 -20.88 0.37
N ASP A 36 4.20 -20.70 1.67
CA ASP A 36 3.82 -21.67 2.69
C ASP A 36 2.29 -21.81 2.79
N SER A 37 1.56 -20.72 2.80
CA SER A 37 0.10 -20.72 2.75
C SER A 37 -0.46 -19.36 2.36
N LEU A 38 -1.00 -19.25 1.17
CA LEU A 38 -1.65 -18.03 0.70
C LEU A 38 -2.94 -17.72 1.50
N GLU A 39 -3.64 -18.75 1.95
CA GLU A 39 -4.89 -18.62 2.73
C GLU A 39 -4.65 -17.97 4.10
N THR A 40 -3.53 -18.27 4.74
CA THR A 40 -3.15 -17.70 6.03
C THR A 40 -2.34 -16.42 5.89
N PHE A 41 -1.71 -16.18 4.74
CA PHE A 41 -0.90 -15.00 4.51
C PHE A 41 -1.70 -13.70 4.68
N VAL A 42 -2.85 -13.59 4.02
CA VAL A 42 -3.65 -12.35 4.07
C VAL A 42 -4.24 -12.08 5.46
N PRO A 43 -4.90 -13.03 6.15
CA PRO A 43 -5.46 -12.73 7.47
C PRO A 43 -4.40 -12.56 8.57
N ASP A 44 -3.29 -13.32 8.51
CA ASP A 44 -2.39 -13.44 9.65
C ASP A 44 -1.02 -12.80 9.43
N LYS A 45 -0.51 -12.80 8.21
CA LYS A 45 0.87 -12.45 7.89
C LYS A 45 1.03 -11.13 7.15
N ILE A 46 -0.02 -10.63 6.52
CA ILE A 46 0.02 -9.40 5.73
C ILE A 46 0.47 -8.18 6.56
N THR A 47 0.28 -8.23 7.86
CA THR A 47 0.73 -7.20 8.79
C THR A 47 2.25 -7.04 8.81
N THR A 48 3.02 -8.05 8.39
CA THR A 48 4.47 -7.94 8.20
C THR A 48 4.82 -6.82 7.21
N LEU A 49 3.96 -6.56 6.24
CA LEU A 49 4.12 -5.47 5.27
C LEU A 49 4.07 -4.08 5.91
N LEU A 50 3.45 -3.95 7.08
CA LEU A 50 3.42 -2.68 7.83
C LEU A 50 4.82 -2.25 8.29
N GLY A 51 5.76 -3.20 8.40
CA GLY A 51 7.17 -2.91 8.64
C GLY A 51 7.79 -2.02 7.56
N LEU A 52 7.32 -2.12 6.32
CA LEU A 52 7.75 -1.25 5.22
C LEU A 52 7.34 0.21 5.45
N MET A 53 6.15 0.43 6.01
CA MET A 53 5.68 1.78 6.37
C MET A 53 6.56 2.41 7.46
N ALA A 54 6.93 1.62 8.47
CA ALA A 54 7.86 2.06 9.51
C ALA A 54 9.24 2.40 8.94
N ALA A 55 9.79 1.53 8.09
CA ALA A 55 11.07 1.76 7.40
C ALA A 55 11.03 3.03 6.53
N GLY A 56 9.94 3.25 5.79
CA GLY A 56 9.72 4.45 4.98
C GLY A 56 9.64 5.72 5.83
N THR A 57 8.96 5.64 6.98
CA THR A 57 8.87 6.75 7.92
C THR A 57 10.25 7.11 8.50
N ASP A 58 11.03 6.12 8.88
CA ASP A 58 12.38 6.34 9.40
C ASP A 58 13.32 6.91 8.32
N PHE A 59 13.16 6.44 7.08
CA PHE A 59 13.87 6.99 5.93
C PHE A 59 13.56 8.49 5.73
N TYR A 60 12.30 8.88 5.71
CA TYR A 60 11.91 10.29 5.59
C TYR A 60 12.40 11.15 6.76
N LYS A 61 12.33 10.63 7.97
CA LYS A 61 12.88 11.31 9.16
C LYS A 61 14.38 11.51 9.06
N SER A 62 15.11 10.50 8.59
CA SER A 62 16.58 10.57 8.42
C SER A 62 17.00 11.65 7.43
N LEU A 63 16.16 11.92 6.42
CA LEU A 63 16.38 12.94 5.41
C LEU A 63 15.76 14.31 5.76
N GLY A 64 14.95 14.39 6.82
CA GLY A 64 14.21 15.59 7.18
C GLY A 64 13.12 15.97 6.19
N VAL A 65 12.61 15.00 5.42
CA VAL A 65 11.56 15.19 4.42
C VAL A 65 10.23 14.62 4.88
N LYS A 66 9.13 15.07 4.27
CA LYS A 66 7.76 14.64 4.63
C LYS A 66 7.07 13.86 3.52
N LYS A 67 7.55 13.98 2.29
CA LYS A 67 6.93 13.39 1.09
C LYS A 67 7.96 12.67 0.24
N LYS A 68 7.46 11.70 -0.53
CA LYS A 68 8.28 10.99 -1.53
C LYS A 68 8.92 11.95 -2.53
N SER A 69 8.19 12.95 -3.03
CA SER A 69 8.71 13.93 -3.99
C SER A 69 9.91 14.73 -3.45
N GLU A 70 9.93 15.07 -2.18
CA GLU A 70 11.06 15.76 -1.54
C GLU A 70 12.28 14.83 -1.45
N ALA A 71 12.08 13.55 -1.15
CA ALA A 71 13.16 12.57 -1.18
C ALA A 71 13.69 12.34 -2.60
N GLU A 72 12.80 12.27 -3.58
CA GLU A 72 13.17 12.17 -5.00
C GLU A 72 14.02 13.36 -5.46
N ASP A 73 13.67 14.57 -5.07
CA ASP A 73 14.46 15.77 -5.36
C ASP A 73 15.87 15.69 -4.76
N LEU A 74 16.00 15.14 -3.54
CA LEU A 74 17.28 14.95 -2.88
C LEU A 74 18.17 13.96 -3.63
N TRP A 75 17.65 12.79 -3.96
CA TRP A 75 18.47 11.79 -4.65
C TRP A 75 18.73 12.14 -6.11
N GLN A 76 17.86 12.90 -6.79
CA GLN A 76 18.12 13.41 -8.12
C GLN A 76 19.29 14.39 -8.14
N LYS A 77 19.37 15.28 -7.16
CA LYS A 77 20.50 16.21 -6.99
C LYS A 77 21.83 15.49 -6.77
N SER A 78 21.80 14.35 -6.12
CA SER A 78 22.98 13.53 -5.80
C SER A 78 23.16 12.31 -6.73
N TYR A 79 22.37 12.20 -7.79
CA TYR A 79 22.37 11.04 -8.71
C TYR A 79 23.68 10.86 -9.48
N HIS A 80 24.50 11.92 -9.59
CA HIS A 80 25.85 11.86 -10.15
C HIS A 80 26.82 11.02 -9.29
N HIS A 81 26.53 10.84 -8.00
CA HIS A 81 27.26 9.93 -7.13
C HIS A 81 26.85 8.49 -7.40
N ALA A 82 27.83 7.65 -7.74
CA ALA A 82 27.61 6.25 -8.07
C ALA A 82 26.90 5.48 -6.93
N ALA A 83 27.30 5.71 -5.69
CA ALA A 83 26.70 5.05 -4.53
C ALA A 83 25.22 5.41 -4.35
N VAL A 84 24.84 6.67 -4.53
CA VAL A 84 23.42 7.11 -4.47
C VAL A 84 22.64 6.48 -5.61
N ARG A 85 23.16 6.54 -6.82
CA ARG A 85 22.51 5.99 -8.01
C ARG A 85 22.24 4.49 -7.88
N GLU A 86 23.23 3.72 -7.44
CA GLU A 86 23.08 2.27 -7.24
C GLU A 86 21.95 1.95 -6.24
N GLN A 87 21.89 2.67 -5.12
CA GLN A 87 20.85 2.44 -4.13
C GLN A 87 19.46 2.88 -4.60
N VAL A 88 19.37 3.96 -5.38
CA VAL A 88 18.11 4.39 -6.00
C VAL A 88 17.63 3.36 -7.02
N GLU A 89 18.51 2.87 -7.87
CA GLU A 89 18.17 1.83 -8.86
C GLU A 89 17.70 0.54 -8.18
N GLU A 90 18.38 0.12 -7.11
CA GLU A 90 17.93 -1.03 -6.31
C GLU A 90 16.56 -0.80 -5.65
N LEU A 91 16.30 0.41 -5.13
CA LEU A 91 15.02 0.76 -4.56
C LEU A 91 13.89 0.69 -5.59
N LEU A 92 14.10 1.25 -6.77
CA LEU A 92 13.11 1.23 -7.86
C LEU A 92 12.84 -0.20 -8.37
N GLN A 93 13.88 -1.03 -8.45
CA GLN A 93 13.73 -2.44 -8.79
C GLN A 93 12.91 -3.15 -7.71
N LEU A 94 13.19 -2.88 -6.45
CA LEU A 94 12.49 -3.46 -5.33
C LEU A 94 11.01 -3.05 -5.27
N GLU A 95 10.70 -1.79 -5.57
CA GLU A 95 9.31 -1.32 -5.73
C GLU A 95 8.58 -2.13 -6.81
N SER A 96 9.22 -2.36 -7.95
CA SER A 96 8.66 -3.20 -9.02
C SER A 96 8.45 -4.66 -8.61
N GLU A 97 9.36 -5.23 -7.84
CA GLU A 97 9.22 -6.58 -7.30
C GLU A 97 8.09 -6.69 -6.27
N TRP A 98 7.90 -5.65 -5.44
CA TRP A 98 6.78 -5.54 -4.52
C TRP A 98 5.44 -5.54 -5.25
N ASP A 99 5.32 -4.70 -6.27
CA ASP A 99 4.10 -4.62 -7.08
C ASP A 99 3.78 -5.96 -7.74
N SER A 100 4.78 -6.63 -8.30
CA SER A 100 4.64 -7.96 -8.90
C SER A 100 4.24 -9.02 -7.88
N PHE A 101 4.79 -8.95 -6.67
CA PHE A 101 4.44 -9.87 -5.60
C PHE A 101 2.99 -9.66 -5.14
N LEU A 102 2.57 -8.42 -4.89
CA LEU A 102 1.20 -8.10 -4.49
C LEU A 102 0.19 -8.50 -5.57
N GLU A 103 0.53 -8.29 -6.83
CA GLU A 103 -0.28 -8.75 -7.96
C GLU A 103 -0.41 -10.28 -8.00
N SER A 104 0.66 -11.00 -7.71
CA SER A 104 0.64 -12.47 -7.65
C SER A 104 -0.22 -12.99 -6.49
N VAL A 105 -0.18 -12.34 -5.34
CA VAL A 105 -1.05 -12.63 -4.19
C VAL A 105 -2.50 -12.41 -4.56
N ASP A 106 -2.81 -11.29 -5.18
CA ASP A 106 -4.15 -10.94 -5.61
C ASP A 106 -4.72 -11.95 -6.62
N ARG A 107 -3.93 -12.35 -7.61
CA ARG A 107 -4.32 -13.41 -8.56
C ARG A 107 -4.57 -14.75 -7.88
N GLY A 108 -3.72 -15.14 -6.94
CA GLY A 108 -3.88 -16.38 -6.18
C GLY A 108 -5.16 -16.40 -5.35
N LEU A 109 -5.56 -15.26 -4.81
CA LEU A 109 -6.81 -15.10 -4.06
C LEU A 109 -8.05 -15.04 -4.96
N GLN A 110 -7.93 -14.48 -6.15
CA GLN A 110 -9.05 -14.40 -7.10
C GLN A 110 -9.50 -15.77 -7.60
N THR A 111 -8.64 -16.77 -7.64
CA THR A 111 -8.98 -18.09 -8.16
C THR A 111 -10.09 -18.81 -7.36
N PRO A 112 -10.10 -18.84 -6.01
CA PRO A 112 -11.24 -19.36 -5.25
C PRO A 112 -12.36 -18.32 -5.05
N TYR A 113 -12.06 -17.02 -5.02
CA TYR A 113 -13.02 -15.95 -4.79
C TYR A 113 -13.50 -15.25 -6.07
N GLY A 114 -12.82 -15.45 -7.19
CA GLY A 114 -13.17 -14.85 -8.47
C GLY A 114 -14.55 -15.26 -8.97
N GLN A 115 -15.01 -16.45 -8.63
CA GLN A 115 -16.37 -16.92 -8.89
C GLN A 115 -17.41 -16.27 -7.95
N LEU A 116 -17.00 -15.82 -6.77
CA LEU A 116 -17.84 -15.08 -5.83
C LEU A 116 -17.82 -13.56 -6.09
N ALA A 117 -16.72 -13.03 -6.61
CA ALA A 117 -16.58 -11.62 -6.97
C ALA A 117 -17.12 -11.30 -8.38
N GLY A 118 -17.35 -12.32 -9.21
CA GLY A 118 -17.89 -12.16 -10.56
C GLY A 118 -19.36 -11.78 -10.56
N GLY A 119 -19.68 -10.51 -10.48
CA GLY A 119 -21.00 -9.94 -10.81
C GLY A 119 -22.18 -10.32 -9.91
N GLN A 120 -22.09 -11.42 -9.18
CA GLN A 120 -23.20 -11.96 -8.39
C GLN A 120 -23.35 -11.35 -6.99
N ILE A 121 -22.30 -10.71 -6.46
CA ILE A 121 -22.38 -10.09 -5.12
C ILE A 121 -23.31 -8.88 -5.13
N ALA A 122 -23.32 -8.10 -6.21
CA ALA A 122 -24.24 -6.98 -6.35
C ALA A 122 -25.69 -7.45 -6.54
N ASP A 123 -25.90 -8.59 -7.19
CA ASP A 123 -27.22 -9.20 -7.37
C ASP A 123 -27.74 -9.88 -6.10
N SER A 124 -26.83 -10.19 -5.14
CA SER A 124 -27.20 -10.79 -3.86
C SER A 124 -27.57 -9.79 -2.77
N LEU A 125 -27.30 -8.49 -2.99
CA LEU A 125 -27.72 -7.46 -2.05
C LEU A 125 -29.22 -7.20 -2.20
N SER A 126 -29.98 -7.48 -1.15
CA SER A 126 -31.40 -7.20 -1.13
C SER A 126 -31.67 -5.70 -1.19
N PRO A 127 -32.57 -5.24 -2.06
CA PRO A 127 -33.02 -3.85 -2.05
C PRO A 127 -33.62 -3.39 -0.71
N ASP A 128 -34.11 -4.35 0.07
CA ASP A 128 -34.73 -4.12 1.39
C ASP A 128 -33.70 -3.99 2.51
N THR A 129 -32.38 -4.13 2.22
CA THR A 129 -31.32 -3.95 3.22
C THR A 129 -31.42 -2.55 3.82
N ALA A 130 -31.66 -2.48 5.13
CA ALA A 130 -31.86 -1.23 5.86
C ALA A 130 -30.55 -0.65 6.35
N PHE A 131 -30.43 0.66 6.20
CA PHE A 131 -29.34 1.47 6.72
C PHE A 131 -29.90 2.64 7.51
N THR A 132 -29.09 3.22 8.36
CA THR A 132 -29.42 4.47 9.04
C THR A 132 -28.67 5.62 8.38
N ASP A 133 -29.40 6.64 7.94
CA ASP A 133 -28.80 7.86 7.43
C ASP A 133 -28.07 8.59 8.58
N GLY A 134 -26.78 8.72 8.44
CA GLY A 134 -25.92 9.35 9.48
C GLY A 134 -26.19 10.83 9.72
N ARG A 135 -26.90 11.50 8.80
CA ARG A 135 -27.24 12.93 8.92
C ARG A 135 -28.61 13.13 9.58
N SER A 136 -29.60 12.36 9.15
CA SER A 136 -30.98 12.52 9.60
C SER A 136 -31.39 11.52 10.70
N GLY A 137 -30.62 10.46 10.89
CA GLY A 137 -30.97 9.35 11.78
C GLY A 137 -32.14 8.50 11.29
N LYS A 138 -32.64 8.72 10.08
CA LYS A 138 -33.75 7.99 9.51
C LYS A 138 -33.30 6.67 8.90
N SER A 139 -34.18 5.68 8.94
CA SER A 139 -33.97 4.42 8.24
C SER A 139 -34.15 4.62 6.73
N VAL A 140 -33.17 4.17 5.96
CA VAL A 140 -33.19 4.13 4.49
C VAL A 140 -32.91 2.73 3.99
N THR A 141 -33.38 2.38 2.81
CA THR A 141 -33.13 1.09 2.18
C THR A 141 -32.22 1.25 0.97
N LEU A 142 -31.47 0.19 0.65
CA LEU A 142 -30.61 0.17 -0.54
C LEU A 142 -31.41 0.42 -1.82
N GLY A 143 -32.65 -0.07 -1.89
CA GLY A 143 -33.56 0.08 -3.03
C GLY A 143 -33.85 1.51 -3.41
N GLN A 144 -33.76 2.47 -2.48
CA GLN A 144 -33.97 3.89 -2.74
C GLN A 144 -32.90 4.48 -3.67
N PHE A 145 -31.73 3.85 -3.72
CA PHE A 145 -30.59 4.29 -4.54
C PHE A 145 -30.44 3.48 -5.82
N LEU A 146 -31.22 2.43 -5.99
CA LEU A 146 -31.19 1.55 -7.16
C LEU A 146 -32.21 1.99 -8.21
N GLY A 147 -31.91 1.72 -9.47
CA GLY A 147 -32.88 1.93 -10.55
C GLY A 147 -33.01 3.36 -11.07
N GLN A 148 -32.14 4.29 -10.66
CA GLN A 148 -32.18 5.68 -11.10
C GLN A 148 -31.29 5.97 -12.34
N GLY A 149 -30.77 4.92 -12.99
CA GLY A 149 -29.87 5.07 -14.15
C GLY A 149 -28.48 5.58 -13.83
N GLN A 150 -28.17 5.71 -12.56
CA GLN A 150 -26.84 6.14 -12.07
C GLN A 150 -26.10 4.95 -11.46
N LYS A 151 -24.76 4.99 -11.54
CA LYS A 151 -23.92 4.00 -10.88
C LYS A 151 -23.86 4.29 -9.39
N LEU A 152 -24.12 3.26 -8.57
CA LEU A 152 -23.95 3.33 -7.12
C LEU A 152 -22.58 2.81 -6.73
N LEU A 153 -21.78 3.64 -6.05
CA LEU A 153 -20.54 3.25 -5.40
C LEU A 153 -20.80 3.13 -3.89
N LEU A 154 -20.70 1.92 -3.37
CA LEU A 154 -20.80 1.65 -1.94
C LEU A 154 -19.39 1.55 -1.35
N VAL A 155 -19.04 2.48 -0.45
CA VAL A 155 -17.76 2.48 0.26
C VAL A 155 -17.99 2.04 1.69
N LEU A 156 -17.43 0.89 2.05
CA LEU A 156 -17.47 0.35 3.40
C LEU A 156 -16.23 0.81 4.17
N ILE A 157 -16.43 1.64 5.18
CA ILE A 157 -15.38 2.12 6.05
C ILE A 157 -15.45 1.37 7.36
N ARG A 158 -14.42 0.57 7.64
CA ARG A 158 -14.28 -0.08 8.92
C ARG A 158 -13.50 0.82 9.86
N HIS A 159 -14.10 1.17 10.97
CA HIS A 159 -13.42 1.92 12.02
C HIS A 159 -12.50 0.95 12.77
N PHE A 160 -11.21 1.23 12.71
CA PHE A 160 -10.25 0.59 13.61
C PHE A 160 -10.15 1.46 14.86
N GLY A 161 -10.89 1.08 15.89
CA GLY A 161 -10.79 1.70 17.20
C GLY A 161 -9.56 1.20 17.94
#